data_a3432df57f33c3fc637240f86080dd46
#
_entry.id   a3432df57f33c3fc637240f86080dd46
#
_cell.length_a   1.000
_cell.length_b   1.000
_cell.length_c   1.000
_cell.angle_alpha   90.00
_cell.angle_beta   90.00
_cell.angle_gamma   90.00
#
_symmetry.space_group_name_H-M   'P 1'
#
loop_
_entity.id
_entity.type
_entity.pdbx_description
1 polymer ?
#
loop_
_entity_poly.entity_id
_entity_poly.type
_entity_poly.pdbx_seq_one_letter_code
_entity_poly.pdbx_strand_id
1 'polypeptide(L)'
;MGVERQVLFLNRFVAPQEMAALVGLADIYITPYCHEAQAVSGTLAYAMGAGKAIISTPYWHAAEVLDGERGMLVPFESPAAIAKATITLLDDDRARQAMRERAYLYSRPMIWKRVAQSYMAAILRARAQPTELVHLGFAFPANTCDTEQRVVNA
;
A
#
# COMPACT_ATOMS: atom_id res chain seq x y z
N MET A 1 18.05 -1.44 27.30
CA MET A 1 16.68 -1.88 27.62
C MET A 1 16.54 -3.40 27.82
N GLY A 2 17.57 -4.19 27.53
CA GLY A 2 17.61 -5.64 27.79
C GLY A 2 16.63 -6.49 26.97
N VAL A 3 16.13 -5.94 25.84
CA VAL A 3 15.15 -6.63 24.98
C VAL A 3 15.78 -7.25 23.72
N GLU A 4 17.09 -7.26 23.62
CA GLU A 4 17.85 -7.70 22.43
C GLU A 4 17.55 -9.17 22.07
N ARG A 5 17.20 -10.00 23.06
CA ARG A 5 16.86 -11.42 22.86
C ARG A 5 15.46 -11.62 22.29
N GLN A 6 14.60 -10.60 22.35
CA GLN A 6 13.22 -10.62 21.86
C GLN A 6 13.09 -10.00 20.45
N VAL A 7 14.18 -9.44 19.92
CA VAL A 7 14.18 -8.77 18.60
C VAL A 7 15.02 -9.57 17.62
N LEU A 8 14.42 -9.92 16.48
CA LEU A 8 15.10 -10.56 15.37
C LEU A 8 15.22 -9.59 14.20
N PHE A 9 16.46 -9.26 13.80
CA PHE A 9 16.73 -8.46 12.61
C PHE A 9 17.04 -9.36 11.41
N LEU A 10 16.25 -9.22 10.35
CA LEU A 10 16.46 -9.88 9.06
C LEU A 10 17.10 -8.87 8.08
N ASN A 11 18.39 -8.59 8.25
CA ASN A 11 19.14 -7.61 7.44
C ASN A 11 19.49 -8.17 6.05
N ARG A 12 18.50 -8.65 5.31
CA ARG A 12 18.65 -9.18 3.96
C ARG A 12 17.36 -8.95 3.15
N PHE A 13 17.45 -9.07 1.85
CA PHE A 13 16.26 -9.13 1.00
C PHE A 13 15.44 -10.38 1.35
N VAL A 14 14.14 -10.20 1.49
CA VAL A 14 13.19 -11.27 1.79
C VAL A 14 12.37 -11.54 0.53
N ALA A 15 12.39 -12.78 0.04
CA ALA A 15 11.62 -13.19 -1.13
C ALA A 15 10.10 -13.05 -0.85
N PRO A 16 9.27 -12.82 -1.90
CA PRO A 16 7.82 -12.61 -1.71
C PRO A 16 7.12 -13.73 -0.94
N GLN A 17 7.49 -14.97 -1.17
CA GLN A 17 6.91 -16.14 -0.48
C GLN A 17 7.27 -16.15 1.01
N GLU A 18 8.52 -15.84 1.33
CA GLU A 18 8.98 -15.74 2.71
C GLU A 18 8.36 -14.54 3.42
N MET A 19 8.25 -13.40 2.74
CA MET A 19 7.56 -12.21 3.27
C MET A 19 6.10 -12.53 3.60
N ALA A 20 5.40 -13.23 2.71
CA ALA A 20 4.02 -13.65 2.95
C ALA A 20 3.91 -14.57 4.18
N ALA A 21 4.86 -15.49 4.37
CA ALA A 21 4.92 -16.36 5.54
C ALA A 21 5.19 -15.56 6.83
N LEU A 22 6.16 -14.65 6.82
CA LEU A 22 6.47 -13.79 7.98
C LEU A 22 5.29 -12.91 8.37
N VAL A 23 4.64 -12.26 7.39
CA VAL A 23 3.41 -11.49 7.63
C VAL A 23 2.31 -12.43 8.14
N GLY A 24 2.21 -13.64 7.60
CA GLY A 24 1.24 -14.66 8.03
C GLY A 24 1.38 -15.05 9.50
N LEU A 25 2.59 -15.10 10.04
CA LEU A 25 2.87 -15.44 11.44
C LEU A 25 2.63 -14.29 12.43
N ALA A 26 2.66 -13.04 11.97
CA ALA A 26 2.53 -11.89 12.85
C ALA A 26 1.09 -11.74 13.37
N ASP A 27 0.93 -11.34 14.62
CA ASP A 27 -0.35 -10.91 15.20
C ASP A 27 -0.64 -9.45 14.86
N ILE A 28 0.38 -8.61 14.93
CA ILE A 28 0.33 -7.18 14.66
C ILE A 28 1.39 -6.84 13.62
N TYR A 29 1.01 -6.11 12.60
CA TYR A 29 1.91 -5.55 11.59
C TYR A 29 2.11 -4.05 11.85
N ILE A 30 3.37 -3.61 11.95
CA ILE A 30 3.72 -2.21 12.23
C ILE A 30 4.51 -1.63 11.05
N THR A 31 4.06 -0.48 10.51
CA THR A 31 4.73 0.20 9.41
C THR A 31 4.91 1.70 9.71
N PRO A 32 5.99 2.07 10.42
CA PRO A 32 6.21 3.42 10.92
C PRO A 32 7.06 4.24 9.92
N TYR A 33 6.55 4.52 8.72
CA TYR A 33 7.25 5.45 7.82
C TYR A 33 7.41 6.82 8.47
N CYS A 34 8.51 7.50 8.17
CA CYS A 34 8.84 8.81 8.75
C CYS A 34 8.34 10.00 7.91
N HIS A 35 7.83 9.74 6.69
CA HIS A 35 7.41 10.78 5.75
C HIS A 35 5.97 10.58 5.30
N GLU A 36 5.20 11.68 5.26
CA GLU A 36 3.82 11.69 4.84
C GLU A 36 3.64 11.31 3.35
N ALA A 37 4.57 11.73 2.50
CA ALA A 37 4.48 11.59 1.04
C ALA A 37 4.73 10.17 0.51
N GLN A 38 4.60 9.14 1.32
CA GLN A 38 4.66 7.75 0.87
C GLN A 38 3.35 7.38 0.16
N ALA A 39 3.36 7.42 -1.16
CA ALA A 39 2.17 7.24 -1.99
C ALA A 39 1.61 5.81 -1.96
N VAL A 40 2.46 4.79 -1.89
CA VAL A 40 2.05 3.38 -1.90
C VAL A 40 2.96 2.55 -0.99
N SER A 41 2.36 1.60 -0.25
CA SER A 41 3.08 0.58 0.50
C SER A 41 2.58 -0.82 0.11
N GLY A 42 3.40 -1.56 -0.63
CA GLY A 42 3.08 -2.95 -1.01
C GLY A 42 2.94 -3.87 0.20
N THR A 43 3.81 -3.71 1.19
CA THR A 43 3.78 -4.54 2.41
C THR A 43 2.53 -4.28 3.26
N LEU A 44 2.01 -3.04 3.28
CA LEU A 44 0.74 -2.73 3.91
C LEU A 44 -0.42 -3.47 3.24
N ALA A 45 -0.44 -3.50 1.90
CA ALA A 45 -1.45 -4.25 1.16
C ALA A 45 -1.39 -5.75 1.45
N TYR A 46 -0.19 -6.33 1.59
CA TYR A 46 -0.03 -7.73 2.02
C TYR A 46 -0.55 -7.96 3.43
N ALA A 47 -0.25 -7.06 4.38
CA ALA A 47 -0.72 -7.17 5.76
C ALA A 47 -2.25 -7.12 5.86
N MET A 48 -2.89 -6.20 5.13
CA MET A 48 -4.35 -6.14 5.00
C MET A 48 -4.91 -7.42 4.37
N GLY A 49 -4.30 -7.88 3.27
CA GLY A 49 -4.67 -9.11 2.56
C GLY A 49 -4.55 -10.36 3.41
N ALA A 50 -3.61 -10.39 4.34
CA ALA A 50 -3.41 -11.46 5.33
C ALA A 50 -4.28 -11.30 6.59
N GLY A 51 -5.11 -10.26 6.68
CA GLY A 51 -5.98 -10.01 7.83
C GLY A 51 -5.19 -9.76 9.11
N LYS A 52 -4.19 -8.89 9.07
CA LYS A 52 -3.42 -8.51 10.26
C LYS A 52 -4.00 -7.29 10.95
N ALA A 53 -3.82 -7.21 12.27
CA ALA A 53 -4.00 -5.95 12.97
C ALA A 53 -2.85 -5.02 12.59
N ILE A 54 -3.14 -3.76 12.29
CA ILE A 54 -2.18 -2.86 11.68
C ILE A 54 -2.01 -1.60 12.52
N ILE A 55 -0.75 -1.24 12.78
CA ILE A 55 -0.36 0.05 13.34
C ILE A 55 0.52 0.75 12.30
N SER A 56 0.21 2.01 11.98
CA SER A 56 0.93 2.77 10.97
C SER A 56 1.05 4.24 11.36
N THR A 57 2.04 4.92 10.82
CA THR A 57 2.04 6.38 10.74
C THR A 57 1.10 6.85 9.61
N PRO A 58 0.55 8.08 9.67
CA PRO A 58 -0.47 8.56 8.74
C PRO A 58 0.13 9.08 7.42
N TYR A 59 0.98 8.28 6.74
CA TYR A 59 1.36 8.59 5.37
C TYR A 59 0.17 8.39 4.43
N TRP A 60 0.15 9.03 3.28
CA TRP A 60 -1.02 9.16 2.39
C TRP A 60 -1.76 7.84 2.15
N HIS A 61 -1.05 6.80 1.73
CA HIS A 61 -1.69 5.51 1.48
C HIS A 61 -2.27 4.88 2.76
N ALA A 62 -1.56 4.96 3.89
CA ALA A 62 -2.04 4.40 5.15
C ALA A 62 -3.26 5.17 5.68
N ALA A 63 -3.24 6.50 5.60
CA ALA A 63 -4.35 7.34 6.02
C ALA A 63 -5.64 6.99 5.24
N GLU A 64 -5.52 6.71 3.94
CA GLU A 64 -6.65 6.32 3.10
C GLU A 64 -7.17 4.90 3.42
N VAL A 65 -6.27 3.90 3.38
CA VAL A 65 -6.72 2.50 3.44
C VAL A 65 -7.02 2.00 4.84
N LEU A 66 -6.45 2.63 5.89
CA LEU A 66 -6.68 2.26 7.29
C LEU A 66 -7.82 3.04 7.95
N ASP A 67 -8.45 3.97 7.26
CA ASP A 67 -9.65 4.63 7.72
C ASP A 67 -10.77 3.63 8.07
N GLY A 68 -11.80 4.04 8.84
CA GLY A 68 -12.90 3.15 9.26
C GLY A 68 -12.42 1.98 10.14
N GLU A 69 -11.50 2.24 11.06
CA GLU A 69 -11.00 1.28 12.06
C GLU A 69 -10.33 0.02 11.47
N ARG A 70 -9.77 0.13 10.26
CA ARG A 70 -9.01 -0.95 9.60
C ARG A 70 -7.56 -1.03 10.05
N GLY A 71 -7.11 -0.04 10.84
CA GLY A 71 -5.82 0.03 11.48
C GLY A 71 -5.77 1.17 12.50
N MET A 72 -4.72 1.22 13.29
CA MET A 72 -4.43 2.33 14.21
C MET A 72 -3.39 3.24 13.60
N LEU A 73 -3.72 4.53 13.46
CA LEU A 73 -2.78 5.56 13.03
C LEU A 73 -2.16 6.22 14.27
N VAL A 74 -0.85 6.30 14.28
CA VAL A 74 -0.05 6.91 15.33
C VAL A 74 0.79 8.07 14.78
N PRO A 75 1.11 9.09 15.55
CA PRO A 75 1.94 10.21 15.09
C PRO A 75 3.29 9.73 14.54
N PHE A 76 3.83 10.47 13.56
CA PHE A 76 5.21 10.29 13.11
C PHE A 76 6.19 10.41 14.26
N GLU A 77 7.32 9.70 14.19
CA GLU A 77 8.43 9.79 15.12
C GLU A 77 8.04 9.60 16.60
N SER A 78 6.95 8.87 16.88
CA SER A 78 6.46 8.63 18.23
C SER A 78 6.53 7.16 18.67
N PRO A 79 7.69 6.68 19.15
CA PRO A 79 7.81 5.31 19.68
C PRO A 79 6.84 5.04 20.83
N ALA A 80 6.55 6.04 21.65
CA ALA A 80 5.61 5.91 22.76
C ALA A 80 4.17 5.65 22.27
N ALA A 81 3.74 6.29 21.18
CA ALA A 81 2.43 6.04 20.60
C ALA A 81 2.35 4.65 19.98
N ILE A 82 3.41 4.18 19.30
CA ILE A 82 3.49 2.82 18.77
C ILE A 82 3.38 1.80 19.92
N ALA A 83 4.15 1.99 20.99
CA ALA A 83 4.12 1.09 22.16
C ALA A 83 2.72 1.04 22.78
N LYS A 84 2.08 2.20 23.00
CA LYS A 84 0.71 2.28 23.53
C LYS A 84 -0.29 1.55 22.62
N ALA A 85 -0.25 1.79 21.32
CA ALA A 85 -1.13 1.14 20.37
C ALA A 85 -0.93 -0.39 20.35
N THR A 86 0.34 -0.84 20.42
CA THR A 86 0.67 -2.26 20.49
C THR A 86 0.09 -2.90 21.75
N ILE A 87 0.29 -2.30 22.91
CA ILE A 87 -0.26 -2.79 24.19
C ILE A 87 -1.80 -2.85 24.12
N THR A 88 -2.44 -1.78 23.63
CA THR A 88 -3.91 -1.75 23.48
C THR A 88 -4.41 -2.92 22.64
N LEU A 89 -3.76 -3.24 21.53
CA LEU A 89 -4.17 -4.37 20.67
C LEU A 89 -3.82 -5.73 21.26
N LEU A 90 -2.79 -5.84 22.10
CA LEU A 90 -2.46 -7.09 22.79
C LEU A 90 -3.42 -7.38 23.95
N ASP A 91 -3.89 -6.34 24.63
CA ASP A 91 -4.79 -6.47 25.78
C ASP A 91 -6.26 -6.67 25.37
N ASP A 92 -6.65 -6.29 24.16
CA ASP A 92 -8.03 -6.42 23.66
C ASP A 92 -8.09 -7.31 22.39
N ASP A 93 -8.19 -8.60 22.60
CA ASP A 93 -8.33 -9.61 21.54
C ASP A 93 -9.54 -9.35 20.65
N ARG A 94 -10.64 -8.85 21.21
CA ARG A 94 -11.87 -8.60 20.48
C ARG A 94 -11.69 -7.41 19.51
N ALA A 95 -11.13 -6.31 19.99
CA ALA A 95 -10.84 -5.15 19.14
C ALA A 95 -9.82 -5.51 18.06
N ARG A 96 -8.76 -6.26 18.42
CA ARG A 96 -7.76 -6.75 17.47
C ARG A 96 -8.38 -7.60 16.37
N GLN A 97 -9.25 -8.54 16.72
CA GLN A 97 -9.91 -9.42 15.76
C GLN A 97 -10.87 -8.65 14.85
N ALA A 98 -11.65 -7.72 15.38
CA ALA A 98 -12.55 -6.88 14.60
C ALA A 98 -11.79 -5.98 13.58
N MET A 99 -10.65 -5.43 13.98
CA MET A 99 -9.76 -4.68 13.08
C MET A 99 -9.23 -5.57 11.94
N ARG A 100 -8.75 -6.77 12.26
CA ARG A 100 -8.25 -7.75 11.29
C ARG A 100 -9.30 -8.10 10.25
N GLU A 101 -10.53 -8.33 10.67
CA GLU A 101 -11.64 -8.66 9.79
C GLU A 101 -11.97 -7.49 8.85
N ARG A 102 -12.06 -6.25 9.38
CA ARG A 102 -12.30 -5.06 8.55
C ARG A 102 -11.21 -4.84 7.52
N ALA A 103 -9.93 -4.95 7.90
CA ALA A 103 -8.80 -4.83 6.99
C ALA A 103 -8.84 -5.90 5.89
N TYR A 104 -9.11 -7.15 6.27
CA TYR A 104 -9.23 -8.27 5.35
C TYR A 104 -10.35 -8.06 4.34
N LEU A 105 -11.56 -7.73 4.78
CA LEU A 105 -12.72 -7.53 3.91
C LEU A 105 -12.50 -6.36 2.94
N TYR A 106 -11.96 -5.25 3.42
CA TYR A 106 -11.64 -4.10 2.59
C TYR A 106 -10.61 -4.42 1.48
N SER A 107 -9.65 -5.28 1.76
CA SER A 107 -8.60 -5.65 0.81
C SER A 107 -9.07 -6.64 -0.28
N ARG A 108 -10.24 -7.27 -0.17
CA ARG A 108 -10.71 -8.30 -1.13
C ARG A 108 -10.84 -7.81 -2.57
N PRO A 109 -11.29 -6.57 -2.87
CA PRO A 109 -11.28 -6.05 -4.23
C PRO A 109 -9.88 -5.84 -4.80
N MET A 110 -8.84 -5.71 -3.96
CA MET A 110 -7.45 -5.42 -4.36
C MET A 110 -6.68 -6.63 -4.88
N ILE A 111 -7.23 -7.85 -4.80
CA ILE A 111 -6.57 -9.05 -5.33
C ILE A 111 -6.50 -8.99 -6.85
N TRP A 112 -5.38 -9.42 -7.43
CA TRP A 112 -5.09 -9.31 -8.87
C TRP A 112 -6.23 -9.81 -9.77
N LYS A 113 -6.88 -10.91 -9.42
CA LYS A 113 -8.02 -11.43 -10.19
C LYS A 113 -9.17 -10.42 -10.29
N ARG A 114 -9.50 -9.73 -9.19
CA ARG A 114 -10.57 -8.71 -9.16
C ARG A 114 -10.15 -7.45 -9.90
N VAL A 115 -8.91 -7.02 -9.70
CA VAL A 115 -8.35 -5.88 -10.41
C VAL A 115 -8.37 -6.11 -11.91
N ALA A 116 -7.92 -7.28 -12.39
CA ALA A 116 -7.96 -7.65 -13.80
C ALA A 116 -9.39 -7.65 -14.35
N GLN A 117 -10.37 -8.19 -13.61
CA GLN A 117 -11.78 -8.15 -14.00
C GLN A 117 -12.29 -6.72 -14.15
N SER A 118 -11.91 -5.82 -13.23
CA SER A 118 -12.30 -4.40 -13.27
C SER A 118 -11.71 -3.69 -14.50
N TYR A 119 -10.43 -3.95 -14.82
CA TYR A 119 -9.80 -3.42 -16.04
C TYR A 119 -10.50 -3.91 -17.30
N MET A 120 -10.77 -5.22 -17.41
CA MET A 120 -11.48 -5.77 -18.57
C MET A 120 -12.87 -5.17 -18.71
N ALA A 121 -13.61 -5.01 -17.62
CA ALA A 121 -14.92 -4.39 -17.64
C ALA A 121 -14.86 -2.91 -18.09
N ALA A 122 -13.85 -2.16 -17.65
CA ALA A 122 -13.63 -0.79 -18.08
C ALA A 122 -13.34 -0.69 -19.59
N ILE A 123 -12.44 -1.55 -20.09
CA ILE A 123 -12.10 -1.63 -21.52
C ILE A 123 -13.35 -1.96 -22.38
N LEU A 124 -14.12 -2.95 -21.95
CA LEU A 124 -15.34 -3.34 -22.68
C LEU A 124 -16.38 -2.21 -22.71
N ARG A 125 -16.56 -1.48 -21.59
CA ARG A 125 -17.44 -0.31 -21.53
C ARG A 125 -16.95 0.80 -22.48
N ALA A 126 -15.66 1.12 -22.47
CA ALA A 126 -15.08 2.13 -23.34
C ALA A 126 -15.26 1.78 -24.83
N ARG A 127 -15.16 0.50 -25.19
CA ARG A 127 -15.38 0.03 -26.57
C ARG A 127 -16.86 0.08 -26.97
N ALA A 128 -17.78 -0.11 -26.05
CA ALA A 128 -19.23 -0.11 -26.32
C ALA A 128 -19.83 1.31 -26.41
N GLN A 129 -19.16 2.31 -25.87
CA GLN A 129 -19.58 3.70 -26.01
C GLN A 129 -18.99 4.28 -27.30
N PRO A 130 -19.82 4.77 -28.26
CA PRO A 130 -19.28 5.53 -29.38
C PRO A 130 -18.57 6.75 -28.79
N THR A 131 -17.28 6.86 -29.07
CA THR A 131 -16.46 7.98 -28.62
C THR A 131 -16.90 9.21 -29.40
N GLU A 132 -17.79 10.02 -28.84
CA GLU A 132 -17.74 11.43 -29.14
C GLU A 132 -16.37 11.89 -28.64
N LEU A 133 -15.45 12.09 -29.55
CA LEU A 133 -14.19 12.75 -29.28
C LEU A 133 -14.54 14.16 -28.78
N VAL A 134 -14.70 14.30 -27.46
CA VAL A 134 -14.62 15.60 -26.83
C VAL A 134 -13.22 16.08 -27.16
N HIS A 135 -13.11 17.01 -28.11
CA HIS A 135 -11.91 17.76 -28.37
C HIS A 135 -11.63 18.60 -27.11
N LEU A 136 -11.10 17.94 -26.09
CA LEU A 136 -10.36 18.63 -25.06
C LEU A 136 -9.17 19.21 -25.78
N GLY A 137 -9.17 20.52 -26.01
CA GLY A 137 -8.13 21.27 -26.73
C GLY A 137 -6.81 21.27 -25.97
N PHE A 138 -6.25 20.10 -25.75
CA PHE A 138 -4.83 19.94 -25.40
C PHE A 138 -4.04 20.05 -26.69
N ALA A 139 -3.68 21.29 -27.06
CA ALA A 139 -2.58 21.52 -28.00
C ALA A 139 -1.32 20.98 -27.33
N PHE A 140 -0.89 19.79 -27.71
CA PHE A 140 0.47 19.37 -27.43
C PHE A 140 1.40 20.33 -28.19
N PRO A 141 2.38 20.97 -27.51
CA PRO A 141 3.40 21.74 -28.26
C PRO A 141 4.05 20.77 -29.25
N ALA A 142 4.07 21.18 -30.51
CA ALA A 142 4.76 20.43 -31.57
C ALA A 142 6.18 20.16 -31.11
N ASN A 143 6.55 18.90 -30.97
CA ASN A 143 7.90 18.48 -30.65
C ASN A 143 8.75 18.78 -31.90
N THR A 144 9.37 19.97 -31.96
CA THR A 144 10.41 20.28 -32.94
C THR A 144 11.65 19.51 -32.55
N CYS A 145 11.67 18.22 -32.83
CA CYS A 145 12.88 17.45 -32.86
C CYS A 145 13.49 17.67 -34.24
N ASP A 146 14.22 18.80 -34.39
CA ASP A 146 15.09 19.04 -35.52
C ASP A 146 16.25 18.04 -35.46
N THR A 147 16.09 16.98 -36.21
CA THR A 147 17.19 16.05 -36.54
C THR A 147 18.08 16.70 -37.56
N GLU A 148 19.05 17.50 -37.11
CA GLU A 148 20.22 17.80 -37.94
C GLU A 148 21.05 16.52 -38.12
N GLN A 149 20.78 15.82 -39.21
CA GLN A 149 21.72 14.85 -39.78
C GLN A 149 22.89 15.62 -40.39
N ARG A 150 23.97 15.80 -39.63
CA ARG A 150 25.29 16.08 -40.23
C ARG A 150 25.92 14.74 -40.64
N VAL A 151 25.78 14.47 -41.92
CA VAL A 151 26.66 13.54 -42.62
C VAL A 151 28.06 14.17 -42.62
N VAL A 152 29.01 13.56 -41.95
CA VAL A 152 30.45 13.88 -42.14
C VAL A 152 31.01 12.80 -43.04
N ASN A 153 31.14 13.16 -44.32
CA ASN A 153 32.09 12.54 -45.24
C ASN A 153 33.49 13.15 -45.00
N ALA A 154 34.45 12.34 -44.59
CA ALA A 154 35.86 12.36 -45.01
C ALA A 154 36.55 11.13 -44.39
#